data_5a0c35c766f04f5fc765afb6d52fb2fb
#
_entry.id   5a0c35c766f04f5fc765afb6d52fb2fb
#
_cell.length_a   1.000
_cell.length_b   1.000
_cell.length_c   1.000
_cell.angle_alpha   90.00
_cell.angle_beta   90.00
_cell.angle_gamma   90.00
#
_symmetry.space_group_name_H-M   'P 1'
#
loop_
_entity.id
_entity.type
_entity.pdbx_description
1 polymer ?
#
loop_
_entity_poly.entity_id
_entity_poly.type
_entity_poly.pdbx_seq_one_letter_code
_entity_poly.pdbx_strand_id
1 'polypeptide(L)'
;MSLSSKDKEVLRKLGQQYMDIAVLPVHKEKVELWKALNRGKMQRPMVCIDQLPWNELNTNDELTCLVDDPFFREIELDLRKKIYMWKHFPVDMVVEPFITIPKEIENSGYGLAEDSDVLELSKDSTAPARHFKRVLNDYEDIEKIKNMKITVDKELSELHFQQAKDIFDGIAPVIQGHGIQFHLG
;
A
#
# COMPACT_ATOMS: atom_id res chain seq x y z
N MET A 1 -13.18 12.16 -13.72
CA MET A 1 -12.24 13.09 -14.44
C MET A 1 -11.24 12.25 -15.22
N SER A 2 -10.76 12.73 -16.36
CA SER A 2 -9.71 12.00 -17.11
C SER A 2 -8.35 12.39 -16.54
N LEU A 3 -7.49 11.40 -16.24
CA LEU A 3 -6.10 11.64 -15.84
C LEU A 3 -5.38 12.55 -16.83
N SER A 4 -4.53 13.44 -16.32
CA SER A 4 -3.70 14.29 -17.16
C SER A 4 -2.66 13.46 -17.94
N SER A 5 -2.20 13.97 -19.08
CA SER A 5 -1.12 13.31 -19.83
C SER A 5 0.17 13.22 -19.02
N LYS A 6 0.43 14.20 -18.16
CA LYS A 6 1.56 14.23 -17.23
C LYS A 6 1.49 13.08 -16.23
N ASP A 7 0.31 12.88 -15.60
CA ASP A 7 0.12 11.81 -14.62
C ASP A 7 0.32 10.43 -15.24
N LYS A 8 -0.22 10.23 -16.44
CA LYS A 8 -0.04 8.99 -17.20
C LYS A 8 1.44 8.73 -17.49
N GLU A 9 2.20 9.74 -17.89
CA GLU A 9 3.64 9.60 -18.18
C GLU A 9 4.42 9.18 -16.93
N VAL A 10 4.15 9.81 -15.78
CA VAL A 10 4.78 9.48 -14.49
C VAL A 10 4.50 8.03 -14.12
N LEU A 11 3.24 7.62 -14.17
CA LEU A 11 2.83 6.25 -13.82
C LEU A 11 3.42 5.21 -14.77
N ARG A 12 3.43 5.47 -16.07
CA ARG A 12 4.04 4.57 -17.07
C ARG A 12 5.53 4.38 -16.83
N LYS A 13 6.26 5.46 -16.54
CA LYS A 13 7.70 5.42 -16.23
C LYS A 13 7.97 4.58 -14.98
N LEU A 14 7.20 4.78 -13.91
CA LEU A 14 7.33 4.00 -12.67
C LEU A 14 6.93 2.54 -12.89
N GLY A 15 5.85 2.28 -13.63
CA GLY A 15 5.43 0.94 -14.00
C GLY A 15 6.51 0.17 -14.76
N GLN A 16 7.22 0.83 -15.69
CA GLN A 16 8.34 0.21 -16.40
C GLN A 16 9.49 -0.11 -15.45
N GLN A 17 9.90 0.83 -14.59
CA GLN A 17 10.96 0.59 -13.60
C GLN A 17 10.60 -0.56 -12.64
N TYR A 18 9.35 -0.61 -12.22
CA TYR A 18 8.83 -1.68 -11.36
C TYR A 18 8.92 -3.04 -12.08
N MET A 19 8.49 -3.10 -13.33
CA MET A 19 8.52 -4.35 -14.12
C MET A 19 9.95 -4.79 -14.44
N ASP A 20 10.87 -3.87 -14.70
CA ASP A 20 12.29 -4.19 -14.91
C ASP A 20 12.88 -4.92 -13.69
N ILE A 21 12.43 -4.56 -12.49
CA ILE A 21 12.78 -5.26 -11.24
C ILE A 21 12.03 -6.60 -11.15
N ALA A 22 10.71 -6.59 -11.36
CA ALA A 22 9.84 -7.74 -11.12
C ALA A 22 10.17 -8.97 -11.99
N VAL A 23 10.73 -8.76 -13.16
CA VAL A 23 11.13 -9.86 -14.07
C VAL A 23 12.49 -10.49 -13.75
N LEU A 24 13.22 -9.96 -12.77
CA LEU A 24 14.52 -10.50 -12.39
C LEU A 24 14.40 -11.96 -11.89
N PRO A 25 15.31 -12.87 -12.30
CA PRO A 25 15.25 -14.28 -11.92
C PRO A 25 15.28 -14.54 -10.42
N VAL A 26 15.91 -13.66 -9.63
CA VAL A 26 16.05 -13.77 -8.18
C VAL A 26 14.70 -13.87 -7.45
N HIS A 27 13.63 -13.31 -8.01
CA HIS A 27 12.31 -13.40 -7.40
C HIS A 27 11.75 -14.81 -7.40
N LYS A 28 12.05 -15.63 -8.43
CA LYS A 28 11.64 -17.04 -8.48
C LYS A 28 12.30 -17.84 -7.35
N GLU A 29 13.57 -17.62 -7.11
CA GLU A 29 14.29 -18.25 -6.01
C GLU A 29 13.71 -17.84 -4.65
N LYS A 30 13.52 -16.55 -4.42
CA LYS A 30 12.91 -16.05 -3.18
C LYS A 30 11.51 -16.60 -2.94
N VAL A 31 10.68 -16.70 -3.97
CA VAL A 31 9.34 -17.31 -3.87
C VAL A 31 9.43 -18.76 -3.38
N GLU A 32 10.35 -19.57 -3.90
CA GLU A 32 10.50 -20.95 -3.44
C GLU A 32 11.03 -21.04 -2.01
N LEU A 33 11.92 -20.14 -1.60
CA LEU A 33 12.36 -20.05 -0.20
C LEU A 33 11.21 -19.69 0.75
N TRP A 34 10.36 -18.70 0.40
CA TRP A 34 9.17 -18.36 1.16
C TRP A 34 8.16 -19.50 1.24
N LYS A 35 7.94 -20.23 0.13
CA LYS A 35 7.09 -21.41 0.11
C LYS A 35 7.64 -22.52 1.01
N ALA A 36 8.94 -22.73 1.01
CA ALA A 36 9.60 -23.71 1.86
C ALA A 36 9.45 -23.34 3.34
N LEU A 37 9.65 -22.07 3.70
CA LEU A 37 9.42 -21.56 5.04
C LEU A 37 7.98 -21.82 5.50
N ASN A 38 6.99 -21.43 4.70
CA ASN A 38 5.57 -21.58 5.03
C ASN A 38 5.13 -23.06 5.14
N ARG A 39 5.84 -23.97 4.52
CA ARG A 39 5.62 -25.43 4.65
C ARG A 39 6.38 -26.07 5.81
N GLY A 40 7.04 -25.29 6.66
CA GLY A 40 7.88 -25.81 7.75
C GLY A 40 9.19 -26.48 7.27
N LYS A 41 9.61 -26.23 6.02
CA LYS A 41 10.83 -26.76 5.41
C LYS A 41 11.85 -25.66 5.15
N MET A 42 12.01 -24.78 6.12
CA MET A 42 12.91 -23.64 6.05
C MET A 42 14.33 -24.07 5.70
N GLN A 43 14.92 -23.43 4.69
CA GLN A 43 16.32 -23.64 4.32
C GLN A 43 17.26 -22.66 5.02
N ARG A 44 16.80 -21.44 5.25
CA ARG A 44 17.46 -20.39 6.01
C ARG A 44 16.43 -19.41 6.58
N PRO A 45 16.76 -18.58 7.57
CA PRO A 45 15.91 -17.47 7.98
C PRO A 45 15.61 -16.54 6.79
N MET A 46 14.39 -16.06 6.72
CA MET A 46 13.95 -15.08 5.73
C MET A 46 13.69 -13.74 6.41
N VAL A 47 14.07 -12.65 5.75
CA VAL A 47 13.94 -11.29 6.28
C VAL A 47 12.90 -10.52 5.50
N CYS A 48 11.88 -10.02 6.20
CA CYS A 48 10.89 -9.08 5.68
C CYS A 48 11.02 -7.77 6.44
N ILE A 49 10.98 -6.65 5.74
CA ILE A 49 10.93 -5.31 6.32
C ILE A 49 9.62 -4.68 5.84
N ASP A 50 8.73 -4.31 6.75
CA ASP A 50 7.40 -3.77 6.42
C ASP A 50 7.13 -2.40 7.04
N GLN A 51 7.63 -2.13 8.25
CA GLN A 51 7.40 -0.87 8.93
C GLN A 51 8.62 0.05 8.78
N LEU A 52 8.47 1.04 7.90
CA LEU A 52 9.51 2.01 7.60
C LEU A 52 9.02 3.44 7.85
N PRO A 53 9.86 4.33 8.40
CA PRO A 53 9.55 5.75 8.59
C PRO A 53 9.65 6.49 7.24
N TRP A 54 8.70 6.28 6.36
CA TRP A 54 8.73 6.73 4.96
C TRP A 54 9.04 8.21 4.76
N ASN A 55 8.54 9.06 5.66
CA ASN A 55 8.82 10.51 5.57
C ASN A 55 10.28 10.85 5.81
N GLU A 56 10.92 10.11 6.74
CA GLU A 56 12.33 10.33 7.08
C GLU A 56 13.25 9.77 5.99
N LEU A 57 12.77 8.79 5.22
CA LEU A 57 13.53 8.15 4.15
C LEU A 57 13.52 8.95 2.84
N ASN A 58 12.64 9.94 2.71
CA ASN A 58 12.53 10.74 1.48
C ASN A 58 13.60 11.85 1.38
N THR A 59 14.85 11.49 1.50
CA THR A 59 15.98 12.44 1.49
C THR A 59 16.37 12.93 0.11
N ASN A 60 16.05 12.17 -0.93
CA ASN A 60 16.43 12.43 -2.32
C ASN A 60 15.21 12.54 -3.26
N ASP A 61 14.04 12.89 -2.72
CA ASP A 61 12.77 13.01 -3.47
C ASP A 61 12.33 11.75 -4.22
N GLU A 62 12.91 10.58 -3.91
CA GLU A 62 12.54 9.31 -4.54
C GLU A 62 11.09 8.90 -4.23
N LEU A 63 10.56 9.33 -3.08
CA LEU A 63 9.21 9.06 -2.61
C LEU A 63 8.24 10.22 -2.84
N THR A 64 8.70 11.33 -3.43
CA THR A 64 7.87 12.49 -3.71
C THR A 64 6.92 12.21 -4.88
N CYS A 65 5.62 12.23 -4.60
CA CYS A 65 4.59 11.99 -5.61
C CYS A 65 4.36 13.21 -6.49
N LEU A 66 4.16 12.96 -7.79
CA LEU A 66 3.98 13.96 -8.84
C LEU A 66 2.61 13.89 -9.51
N VAL A 67 1.86 12.83 -9.28
CA VAL A 67 0.50 12.60 -9.79
C VAL A 67 -0.48 13.44 -8.99
N ASP A 68 -1.36 14.16 -9.69
CA ASP A 68 -2.34 15.06 -9.06
C ASP A 68 -3.66 14.34 -8.68
N ASP A 69 -4.05 13.32 -9.43
CA ASP A 69 -5.24 12.51 -9.13
C ASP A 69 -5.05 11.74 -7.80
N PRO A 70 -5.94 11.87 -6.82
CA PRO A 70 -5.75 11.28 -5.49
C PRO A 70 -5.64 9.76 -5.51
N PHE A 71 -6.46 9.06 -6.31
CA PHE A 71 -6.43 7.61 -6.38
C PHE A 71 -5.12 7.10 -7.01
N PHE A 72 -4.73 7.67 -8.14
CA PHE A 72 -3.50 7.27 -8.81
C PHE A 72 -2.22 7.78 -8.13
N ARG A 73 -2.32 8.79 -7.27
CA ARG A 73 -1.22 9.19 -6.38
C ARG A 73 -0.87 8.10 -5.36
N GLU A 74 -1.87 7.39 -4.83
CA GLU A 74 -1.61 6.24 -3.96
C GLU A 74 -0.95 5.08 -4.71
N ILE A 75 -1.32 4.85 -5.96
CA ILE A 75 -0.66 3.86 -6.82
C ILE A 75 0.79 4.29 -7.12
N GLU A 76 1.02 5.58 -7.40
CA GLU A 76 2.37 6.12 -7.55
C GLU A 76 3.21 5.88 -6.30
N LEU A 77 2.66 6.19 -5.13
CA LEU A 77 3.36 6.03 -3.85
C LEU A 77 3.71 4.57 -3.58
N ASP A 78 2.80 3.64 -3.84
CA ASP A 78 3.05 2.20 -3.70
C ASP A 78 4.19 1.72 -4.62
N LEU A 79 4.15 2.12 -5.90
CA LEU A 79 5.23 1.80 -6.84
C LEU A 79 6.58 2.38 -6.40
N ARG A 80 6.61 3.65 -5.97
CA ARG A 80 7.83 4.30 -5.45
C ARG A 80 8.38 3.58 -4.23
N LYS A 81 7.52 3.23 -3.25
CA LYS A 81 7.92 2.49 -2.06
C LYS A 81 8.53 1.13 -2.41
N LYS A 82 7.92 0.37 -3.31
CA LYS A 82 8.43 -0.94 -3.74
C LYS A 82 9.78 -0.83 -4.47
N ILE A 83 9.93 0.15 -5.36
CA ILE A 83 11.20 0.42 -6.06
C ILE A 83 12.27 0.87 -5.06
N TYR A 84 11.91 1.75 -4.12
CA TYR A 84 12.80 2.23 -3.07
C TYR A 84 13.30 1.07 -2.18
N MET A 85 12.38 0.21 -1.71
CA MET A 85 12.74 -0.96 -0.90
C MET A 85 13.70 -1.89 -1.65
N TRP A 86 13.44 -2.15 -2.91
CA TRP A 86 14.32 -2.98 -3.73
C TRP A 86 15.73 -2.39 -3.84
N LYS A 87 15.82 -1.08 -4.02
CA LYS A 87 17.09 -0.37 -4.21
C LYS A 87 17.92 -0.26 -2.93
N HIS A 88 17.27 0.02 -1.80
CA HIS A 88 17.94 0.39 -0.56
C HIS A 88 17.95 -0.70 0.53
N PHE A 89 17.06 -1.69 0.44
CA PHE A 89 16.90 -2.76 1.42
C PHE A 89 16.95 -4.13 0.75
N PRO A 90 18.14 -4.64 0.39
CA PRO A 90 18.29 -5.91 -0.33
C PRO A 90 18.00 -7.13 0.55
N VAL A 91 16.78 -7.22 1.06
CA VAL A 91 16.25 -8.34 1.84
C VAL A 91 15.48 -9.34 0.97
N ASP A 92 14.71 -10.21 1.58
CA ASP A 92 13.99 -11.28 0.89
C ASP A 92 12.63 -10.87 0.31
N MET A 93 12.44 -9.57 0.02
CA MET A 93 11.21 -9.13 -0.66
C MET A 93 11.07 -9.77 -2.04
N VAL A 94 9.84 -10.03 -2.42
CA VAL A 94 9.46 -10.44 -3.78
C VAL A 94 8.70 -9.29 -4.42
N VAL A 95 9.12 -8.91 -5.63
CA VAL A 95 8.37 -7.96 -6.46
C VAL A 95 7.60 -8.78 -7.49
N GLU A 96 6.27 -8.68 -7.44
CA GLU A 96 5.38 -9.47 -8.29
C GLU A 96 5.27 -8.84 -9.68
N PRO A 97 5.21 -9.64 -10.77
CA PRO A 97 5.21 -9.13 -12.14
C PRO A 97 3.81 -8.65 -12.58
N PHE A 98 3.13 -7.89 -11.73
CA PHE A 98 1.84 -7.25 -12.00
C PHE A 98 1.62 -6.07 -11.07
N ILE A 99 0.74 -5.17 -11.46
CA ILE A 99 0.32 -4.02 -10.66
C ILE A 99 -1.09 -4.31 -10.14
N THR A 100 -1.26 -4.18 -8.81
CA THR A 100 -2.55 -4.40 -8.15
C THR A 100 -3.28 -3.08 -7.98
N ILE A 101 -4.53 -3.04 -8.43
CA ILE A 101 -5.42 -1.89 -8.27
C ILE A 101 -6.47 -2.24 -7.21
N PRO A 102 -6.57 -1.48 -6.11
CA PRO A 102 -7.55 -1.75 -5.07
C PRO A 102 -8.98 -1.49 -5.56
N LYS A 103 -9.95 -2.12 -4.91
CA LYS A 103 -11.36 -1.74 -5.06
C LYS A 103 -11.65 -0.53 -4.20
N GLU A 104 -12.59 0.28 -4.63
CA GLU A 104 -13.16 1.36 -3.84
C GLU A 104 -14.09 0.77 -2.78
N ILE A 105 -13.62 0.83 -1.54
CA ILE A 105 -14.32 0.24 -0.39
C ILE A 105 -14.54 1.30 0.67
N GLU A 106 -15.77 1.45 1.06
CA GLU A 106 -16.17 2.25 2.21
C GLU A 106 -16.39 1.33 3.43
N ASN A 107 -15.77 1.68 4.54
CA ASN A 107 -15.84 0.96 5.78
C ASN A 107 -16.36 1.87 6.89
N SER A 108 -17.54 1.57 7.46
CA SER A 108 -18.16 2.37 8.51
C SER A 108 -17.41 2.33 9.85
N GLY A 109 -16.41 1.46 10.01
CA GLY A 109 -15.80 1.18 11.30
C GLY A 109 -16.77 0.56 12.31
N TYR A 110 -16.35 0.49 13.55
CA TYR A 110 -17.13 -0.07 14.65
C TYR A 110 -18.01 0.96 15.38
N GLY A 111 -18.19 2.16 14.83
CA GLY A 111 -18.98 3.23 15.47
C GLY A 111 -18.25 3.96 16.60
N LEU A 112 -16.99 3.62 16.85
CA LEU A 112 -16.13 4.29 17.81
C LEU A 112 -15.05 5.05 17.04
N ALA A 113 -14.88 6.32 17.38
CA ALA A 113 -13.76 7.13 16.89
C ALA A 113 -12.62 7.09 17.91
N GLU A 114 -11.39 7.11 17.42
CA GLU A 114 -10.21 7.29 18.27
C GLU A 114 -10.29 8.68 18.92
N ASP A 115 -10.11 8.73 20.26
CA ASP A 115 -9.89 9.96 20.99
C ASP A 115 -8.43 9.97 21.48
N SER A 116 -7.63 10.85 20.92
CA SER A 116 -6.21 10.95 21.27
C SER A 116 -5.72 12.38 21.28
N ASP A 117 -4.89 12.72 22.26
CA ASP A 117 -4.09 13.94 22.22
C ASP A 117 -2.85 13.69 21.38
N VAL A 118 -2.66 14.48 20.34
CA VAL A 118 -1.54 14.35 19.41
C VAL A 118 -0.45 15.32 19.81
N LEU A 119 0.75 14.81 20.10
CA LEU A 119 1.95 15.62 20.30
C LEU A 119 2.66 15.75 18.94
N GLU A 120 2.45 16.88 18.29
CA GLU A 120 3.17 17.22 17.06
C GLU A 120 4.60 17.68 17.43
N LEU A 121 5.58 16.82 17.20
CA LEU A 121 7.01 17.16 17.37
C LEU A 121 7.54 17.95 16.17
N SER A 122 6.96 17.77 15.00
CA SER A 122 7.23 18.57 13.79
C SER A 122 6.04 18.50 12.85
N LYS A 123 5.88 19.52 11.99
CA LYS A 123 4.81 19.56 10.97
C LYS A 123 4.91 18.44 9.92
N ASP A 124 6.06 17.83 9.81
CA ASP A 124 6.36 16.79 8.81
C ASP A 124 6.37 15.37 9.39
N SER A 125 6.04 15.21 10.68
CA SER A 125 6.00 13.88 11.31
C SER A 125 4.70 13.16 10.95
N THR A 126 4.80 12.02 10.27
CA THR A 126 3.66 11.12 9.98
C THR A 126 3.34 10.17 11.13
N ALA A 127 4.21 10.08 12.12
CA ALA A 127 4.03 9.25 13.30
C ALA A 127 4.15 10.11 14.59
N PRO A 128 3.23 11.05 14.81
CA PRO A 128 3.25 11.84 16.03
C PRO A 128 3.00 10.94 17.24
N ALA A 129 3.62 11.27 18.35
CA ALA A 129 3.31 10.60 19.62
C ALA A 129 1.85 10.89 19.98
N ARG A 130 1.09 9.83 20.29
CA ARG A 130 -0.32 9.93 20.64
C ARG A 130 -0.55 9.44 22.06
N HIS A 131 -1.32 10.19 22.82
CA HIS A 131 -1.86 9.77 24.10
C HIS A 131 -3.32 9.37 23.88
N PHE A 132 -3.58 8.05 23.79
CA PHE A 132 -4.93 7.53 23.57
C PHE A 132 -5.76 7.68 24.85
N LYS A 133 -6.95 8.24 24.70
CA LYS A 133 -7.94 8.30 25.78
C LYS A 133 -8.84 7.09 25.72
N ARG A 134 -9.31 6.68 26.89
CA ARG A 134 -10.23 5.56 26.97
C ARG A 134 -11.59 5.97 26.39
N VAL A 135 -12.04 5.29 25.34
CA VAL A 135 -13.34 5.53 24.69
C VAL A 135 -14.46 4.70 25.34
N LEU A 136 -14.12 3.53 25.90
CA LEU A 136 -15.04 2.65 26.63
C LEU A 136 -14.66 2.73 28.11
N ASN A 137 -15.52 3.31 28.96
CA ASN A 137 -15.26 3.55 30.36
C ASN A 137 -16.04 2.56 31.27
N ASP A 138 -17.24 2.14 30.87
CA ASP A 138 -18.10 1.22 31.58
C ASP A 138 -18.81 0.22 30.64
N TYR A 139 -19.60 -0.68 31.21
CA TYR A 139 -20.31 -1.73 30.47
C TYR A 139 -21.40 -1.17 29.53
N GLU A 140 -21.96 -0.01 29.85
CA GLU A 140 -23.00 0.62 29.04
C GLU A 140 -22.42 1.14 27.72
N ASP A 141 -21.16 1.47 27.71
CA ASP A 141 -20.43 1.94 26.49
C ASP A 141 -20.30 0.83 25.44
N ILE A 142 -20.50 -0.44 25.78
CA ILE A 142 -20.48 -1.55 24.83
C ILE A 142 -21.55 -1.36 23.74
N GLU A 143 -22.67 -0.70 24.07
CA GLU A 143 -23.74 -0.41 23.11
C GLU A 143 -23.32 0.60 22.02
N LYS A 144 -22.22 1.32 22.22
CA LYS A 144 -21.63 2.20 21.21
C LYS A 144 -20.98 1.42 20.08
N ILE A 145 -20.59 0.16 20.35
CA ILE A 145 -19.95 -0.70 19.36
C ILE A 145 -21.01 -1.16 18.34
N LYS A 146 -20.77 -0.85 17.09
CA LYS A 146 -21.65 -1.21 15.97
C LYS A 146 -20.97 -2.24 15.08
N ASN A 147 -21.78 -3.09 14.46
CA ASN A 147 -21.27 -3.96 13.42
C ASN A 147 -20.75 -3.13 12.24
N MET A 148 -19.55 -3.40 11.83
CA MET A 148 -18.92 -2.78 10.66
C MET A 148 -19.71 -3.10 9.40
N LYS A 149 -20.00 -2.07 8.60
CA LYS A 149 -20.60 -2.21 7.27
C LYS A 149 -19.52 -1.92 6.24
N ILE A 150 -19.35 -2.85 5.31
CA ILE A 150 -18.43 -2.70 4.19
C ILE A 150 -19.27 -2.61 2.93
N THR A 151 -19.10 -1.53 2.19
CA THR A 151 -19.72 -1.31 0.89
C THR A 151 -18.63 -1.16 -0.18
N VAL A 152 -18.89 -1.70 -1.37
CA VAL A 152 -17.97 -1.61 -2.50
C VAL A 152 -18.65 -0.76 -3.56
N ASP A 153 -18.04 0.34 -3.94
CA ASP A 153 -18.42 1.09 -5.13
C ASP A 153 -17.90 0.34 -6.36
N LYS A 154 -18.78 -0.44 -6.99
CA LYS A 154 -18.44 -1.28 -8.13
C LYS A 154 -18.16 -0.47 -9.38
N GLU A 155 -18.90 0.63 -9.59
CA GLU A 155 -18.78 1.46 -10.78
C GLU A 155 -17.45 2.23 -10.76
N LEU A 156 -17.12 2.83 -9.63
CA LEU A 156 -15.87 3.54 -9.46
C LEU A 156 -14.67 2.58 -9.46
N SER A 157 -14.80 1.41 -8.83
CA SER A 157 -13.77 0.36 -8.87
C SER A 157 -13.45 -0.09 -10.30
N GLU A 158 -14.49 -0.32 -11.12
CA GLU A 158 -14.32 -0.73 -12.51
C GLU A 158 -13.72 0.41 -13.35
N LEU A 159 -14.16 1.65 -13.13
CA LEU A 159 -13.60 2.82 -13.82
C LEU A 159 -12.09 2.93 -13.56
N HIS A 160 -11.66 2.90 -12.31
CA HIS A 160 -10.24 2.98 -11.95
C HIS A 160 -9.44 1.80 -12.49
N PHE A 161 -10.03 0.60 -12.48
CA PHE A 161 -9.39 -0.58 -13.02
C PHE A 161 -9.16 -0.49 -14.53
N GLN A 162 -10.14 -0.02 -15.31
CA GLN A 162 -9.97 0.19 -16.74
C GLN A 162 -8.98 1.31 -17.05
N GLN A 163 -9.02 2.41 -16.33
CA GLN A 163 -8.02 3.48 -16.44
C GLN A 163 -6.59 2.97 -16.18
N ALA A 164 -6.42 2.13 -15.16
CA ALA A 164 -5.12 1.53 -14.86
C ALA A 164 -4.65 0.59 -15.98
N LYS A 165 -5.55 -0.21 -16.55
CA LYS A 165 -5.22 -1.04 -17.72
C LYS A 165 -4.73 -0.20 -18.89
N ASP A 166 -5.40 0.92 -19.17
CA ASP A 166 -4.99 1.82 -20.26
C ASP A 166 -3.63 2.49 -19.97
N ILE A 167 -3.38 2.84 -18.70
CA ILE A 167 -2.11 3.45 -18.30
C ILE A 167 -0.95 2.48 -18.46
N PHE A 168 -1.11 1.25 -17.97
CA PHE A 168 -0.05 0.24 -17.94
C PHE A 168 -0.06 -0.70 -19.15
N ASP A 169 -0.87 -0.42 -20.17
CA ASP A 169 -0.90 -1.20 -21.40
C ASP A 169 0.49 -1.29 -22.05
N GLY A 170 0.89 -2.51 -22.41
CA GLY A 170 2.21 -2.81 -22.95
C GLY A 170 3.37 -2.77 -21.94
N ILE A 171 3.09 -2.48 -20.65
CA ILE A 171 4.11 -2.38 -19.58
C ILE A 171 3.95 -3.51 -18.56
N ALA A 172 2.77 -3.60 -17.93
CA ALA A 172 2.52 -4.52 -16.84
C ALA A 172 1.11 -5.12 -16.89
N PRO A 173 0.93 -6.41 -16.56
CA PRO A 173 -0.38 -6.93 -16.24
C PRO A 173 -0.99 -6.17 -15.06
N VAL A 174 -2.26 -5.83 -15.17
CA VAL A 174 -3.02 -5.17 -14.09
C VAL A 174 -4.02 -6.15 -13.52
N ILE A 175 -4.03 -6.32 -12.22
CA ILE A 175 -4.99 -7.17 -11.51
C ILE A 175 -5.81 -6.34 -10.52
N GLN A 176 -7.06 -6.75 -10.30
CA GLN A 176 -7.90 -6.13 -9.29
C GLN A 176 -7.65 -6.78 -7.92
N GLY A 177 -7.23 -6.00 -6.95
CA GLY A 177 -7.02 -6.43 -5.57
C GLY A 177 -8.30 -6.42 -4.73
N HIS A 178 -8.17 -6.79 -3.46
CA HIS A 178 -9.31 -6.87 -2.54
C HIS A 178 -9.72 -5.50 -1.97
N GLY A 179 -8.80 -4.54 -1.88
CA GLY A 179 -9.04 -3.23 -1.27
C GLY A 179 -9.14 -3.26 0.27
N ILE A 180 -9.11 -4.43 0.89
CA ILE A 180 -9.09 -4.58 2.36
C ILE A 180 -7.70 -5.04 2.76
N GLN A 181 -7.04 -4.26 3.59
CA GLN A 181 -5.79 -4.66 4.25
C GLN A 181 -6.12 -5.10 5.67
N PHE A 182 -5.77 -6.33 6.00
CA PHE A 182 -5.80 -6.81 7.37
C PHE A 182 -4.41 -6.61 7.98
N HIS A 183 -4.33 -5.71 8.94
CA HIS A 183 -3.16 -5.64 9.81
C HIS A 183 -3.41 -6.59 10.97
N LEU A 184 -2.70 -7.69 10.99
CA LEU A 184 -2.58 -8.52 12.18
C LEU A 184 -1.53 -7.81 13.06
N GLY A 185 -2.00 -6.97 13.95
CA GLY A 185 -1.20 -6.29 14.96
C GLY A 185 -0.69 -7.24 16.02
#